data_b26d369519a8cde0d075aca475bc3d73
#
_entry.id   b26d369519a8cde0d075aca475bc3d73
#
_cell.length_a   1.000
_cell.length_b   1.000
_cell.length_c   1.000
_cell.angle_alpha   90.00
_cell.angle_beta   90.00
_cell.angle_gamma   90.00
#
_symmetry.space_group_name_H-M   'P 1'
#
loop_
_entity.id
_entity.type
_entity.pdbx_description
1 polymer ?
#
loop_
_entity_poly.entity_id
_entity_poly.type
_entity_poly.pdbx_seq_one_letter_code
_entity_poly.pdbx_strand_id
1 'polypeptide(L)'
;LVWAVSNNFWLFLAAAILNCFEQINQTAWYCLLIEDARPKDLVGIYTWVNIGGLVAIFFAPLSGLFVRSYSIVPVVRVLYFLFALTMILKTLITFRFCHETKQGKIRRAETRGISVFHMLGEYRQLIPGMLKNRGVLKAVAVSVILYVTNMVSTNFFGLYVTQRLGLSENFLALFPILNAAVMLIFMIGLQHRINA
;
A
#
# COMPACT_ATOMS: atom_id res chain seq x y z
N LEU A 1 -11.34 -11.32 -0.12
CA LEU A 1 -12.50 -12.21 0.00
C LEU A 1 -12.34 -13.24 1.12
N VAL A 2 -11.20 -13.94 1.22
CA VAL A 2 -11.00 -14.98 2.23
C VAL A 2 -11.20 -14.44 3.66
N TRP A 3 -10.69 -13.24 3.98
CA TRP A 3 -10.93 -12.61 5.27
C TRP A 3 -12.40 -12.34 5.58
N ALA A 4 -13.22 -12.02 4.57
CA ALA A 4 -14.66 -11.76 4.76
C ALA A 4 -15.42 -13.00 5.23
N VAL A 5 -14.98 -14.18 4.83
CA VAL A 5 -15.61 -15.47 5.17
C VAL A 5 -14.86 -16.26 6.26
N SER A 6 -13.75 -15.72 6.77
CA SER A 6 -12.94 -16.39 7.78
C SER A 6 -13.70 -16.56 9.10
N ASN A 7 -13.82 -17.81 9.53
CA ASN A 7 -14.47 -18.18 10.81
C ASN A 7 -13.52 -18.90 11.78
N ASN A 8 -12.29 -19.21 11.35
CA ASN A 8 -11.30 -19.89 12.15
C ASN A 8 -9.88 -19.36 11.88
N PHE A 9 -8.97 -19.67 12.79
CA PHE A 9 -7.57 -19.26 12.71
C PHE A 9 -6.87 -19.66 11.39
N TRP A 10 -7.12 -20.87 10.90
CA TRP A 10 -6.44 -21.41 9.72
C TRP A 10 -6.84 -20.66 8.43
N LEU A 11 -8.14 -20.33 8.29
CA LEU A 11 -8.61 -19.51 7.19
C LEU A 11 -8.05 -18.09 7.25
N PHE A 12 -7.93 -17.55 8.48
CA PHE A 12 -7.33 -16.23 8.68
C PHE A 12 -5.84 -16.22 8.32
N LEU A 13 -5.11 -17.26 8.73
CA LEU A 13 -3.70 -17.44 8.38
C LEU A 13 -3.51 -17.63 6.88
N ALA A 14 -4.34 -18.45 6.22
CA ALA A 14 -4.31 -18.62 4.76
C ALA A 14 -4.56 -17.30 4.04
N ALA A 15 -5.51 -16.50 4.50
CA ALA A 15 -5.79 -15.17 3.96
C ALA A 15 -4.58 -14.24 4.12
N ALA A 16 -3.89 -14.26 5.26
CA ALA A 16 -2.69 -13.48 5.51
C ALA A 16 -1.55 -13.86 4.55
N ILE A 17 -1.34 -15.16 4.32
CA ILE A 17 -0.34 -15.65 3.36
C ILE A 17 -0.68 -15.17 1.93
N LEU A 18 -1.95 -15.29 1.53
CA LEU A 18 -2.40 -14.79 0.22
C LEU A 18 -2.20 -13.28 0.09
N ASN A 19 -2.36 -12.53 1.19
CA ASN A 19 -2.15 -11.08 1.17
C ASN A 19 -0.69 -10.67 0.92
N CYS A 20 0.29 -11.55 1.17
CA CYS A 20 1.69 -11.26 0.82
C CYS A 20 1.88 -11.00 -0.68
N PHE A 21 1.05 -11.58 -1.54
CA PHE A 21 1.09 -11.32 -2.98
C PHE A 21 0.64 -9.91 -3.37
N GLU A 22 -0.04 -9.18 -2.48
CA GLU A 22 -0.44 -7.80 -2.71
C GLU A 22 0.76 -6.88 -2.94
N GLN A 23 1.88 -7.12 -2.27
CA GLN A 23 3.12 -6.35 -2.45
C GLN A 23 3.66 -6.45 -3.89
N ILE A 24 3.54 -7.63 -4.51
CA ILE A 24 3.91 -7.82 -5.91
C ILE A 24 3.01 -6.99 -6.82
N ASN A 25 1.71 -7.03 -6.56
CA ASN A 25 0.72 -6.27 -7.34
C ASN A 25 0.93 -4.75 -7.18
N GLN A 26 1.23 -4.27 -5.98
CA GLN A 26 1.53 -2.86 -5.74
C GLN A 26 2.79 -2.42 -6.49
N THR A 27 3.86 -3.21 -6.45
CA THR A 27 5.09 -2.91 -7.19
C THR A 27 4.82 -2.84 -8.70
N ALA A 28 4.12 -3.82 -9.26
CA ALA A 28 3.75 -3.83 -10.67
C ALA A 28 2.90 -2.61 -11.06
N TRP A 29 1.98 -2.19 -10.18
CA TRP A 29 1.16 -1.01 -10.41
C TRP A 29 1.98 0.29 -10.41
N TYR A 30 2.94 0.44 -9.50
CA TYR A 30 3.87 1.57 -9.52
C TYR A 30 4.72 1.57 -10.80
N CYS A 31 5.25 0.44 -11.22
CA CYS A 31 5.98 0.33 -12.48
C CYS A 31 5.12 0.80 -13.66
N LEU A 32 3.86 0.35 -13.73
CA LEU A 32 2.93 0.78 -14.77
C LEU A 32 2.71 2.30 -14.80
N LEU A 33 2.72 2.96 -13.65
CA LEU A 33 2.53 4.41 -13.55
C LEU A 33 3.76 5.22 -13.97
N ILE A 34 4.97 4.72 -13.71
CA ILE A 34 6.19 5.52 -13.80
C ILE A 34 7.10 5.19 -14.97
N GLU A 35 7.06 3.96 -15.50
CA GLU A 35 8.04 3.50 -16.52
C GLU A 35 8.00 4.30 -17.82
N ASP A 36 6.81 4.65 -18.31
CA ASP A 36 6.65 5.46 -19.53
C ASP A 36 6.45 6.96 -19.25
N ALA A 37 6.50 7.38 -17.96
CA ALA A 37 6.36 8.77 -17.57
C ALA A 37 7.64 9.55 -17.83
N ARG A 38 7.48 10.82 -18.24
CA ARG A 38 8.65 11.72 -18.37
C ARG A 38 9.19 12.07 -17.01
N PRO A 39 10.52 12.21 -16.83
CA PRO A 39 11.13 12.51 -15.52
C PRO A 39 10.51 13.72 -14.82
N LYS A 40 10.10 14.74 -15.55
CA LYS A 40 9.45 15.95 -15.01
C LYS A 40 8.05 15.69 -14.45
N ASP A 41 7.35 14.66 -14.92
CA ASP A 41 5.98 14.36 -14.52
C ASP A 41 5.93 13.41 -13.31
N LEU A 42 7.04 12.75 -12.96
CA LEU A 42 7.12 11.77 -11.88
C LEU A 42 6.67 12.33 -10.53
N VAL A 43 7.15 13.52 -10.19
CA VAL A 43 6.79 14.19 -8.92
C VAL A 43 5.28 14.43 -8.86
N GLY A 44 4.69 14.89 -9.96
CA GLY A 44 3.25 15.11 -10.08
C GLY A 44 2.45 13.82 -9.90
N ILE A 45 2.87 12.74 -10.56
CA ILE A 45 2.21 11.42 -10.48
C ILE A 45 2.22 10.93 -9.02
N TYR A 46 3.38 10.93 -8.37
CA TYR A 46 3.49 10.52 -6.96
C TYR A 46 2.65 11.40 -6.03
N THR A 47 2.62 12.72 -6.28
CA THR A 47 1.82 13.64 -5.48
C THR A 47 0.33 13.32 -5.61
N TRP A 48 -0.18 13.13 -6.82
CA TRP A 48 -1.59 12.79 -7.03
C TRP A 48 -1.99 11.44 -6.42
N VAL A 49 -1.13 10.43 -6.52
CA VAL A 49 -1.34 9.13 -5.86
C VAL A 49 -1.42 9.29 -4.35
N ASN A 50 -0.50 10.06 -3.75
CA ASN A 50 -0.52 10.33 -2.31
C ASN A 50 -1.74 11.15 -1.88
N ILE A 51 -2.12 12.19 -2.63
CA ILE A 51 -3.33 12.97 -2.36
C ILE A 51 -4.57 12.05 -2.37
N GLY A 52 -4.69 11.17 -3.36
CA GLY A 52 -5.77 10.18 -3.41
C GLY A 52 -5.82 9.29 -2.16
N GLY A 53 -4.66 8.82 -1.71
CA GLY A 53 -4.53 8.05 -0.47
C GLY A 53 -4.94 8.85 0.78
N LEU A 54 -4.51 10.12 0.88
CA LEU A 54 -4.87 11.00 1.99
C LEU A 54 -6.38 11.30 2.02
N VAL A 55 -6.98 11.56 0.85
CA VAL A 55 -8.44 11.77 0.74
C VAL A 55 -9.20 10.54 1.22
N ALA A 56 -8.72 9.33 0.92
CA ALA A 56 -9.35 8.09 1.37
C ALA A 56 -9.40 7.98 2.92
N ILE A 57 -8.44 8.56 3.64
CA ILE A 57 -8.40 8.55 5.11
C ILE A 57 -9.62 9.27 5.72
N PHE A 58 -10.18 10.29 5.05
CA PHE A 58 -11.37 10.99 5.54
C PHE A 58 -12.62 10.11 5.56
N PHE A 59 -12.63 9.00 4.83
CA PHE A 59 -13.72 8.02 4.86
C PHE A 59 -13.57 6.99 6.01
N ALA A 60 -12.43 6.93 6.68
CA ALA A 60 -12.20 5.97 7.77
C ALA A 60 -13.19 6.12 8.94
N PRO A 61 -13.61 7.33 9.39
CA PRO A 61 -14.58 7.47 10.46
C PRO A 61 -15.96 6.92 10.13
N LEU A 62 -16.33 6.87 8.85
CA LEU A 62 -17.62 6.27 8.44
C LEU A 62 -17.69 4.79 8.86
N SER A 63 -16.59 4.07 8.76
CA SER A 63 -16.53 2.66 9.22
C SER A 63 -16.76 2.56 10.73
N GLY A 64 -16.24 3.51 11.51
CA GLY A 64 -16.47 3.59 12.96
C GLY A 64 -17.94 3.85 13.32
N LEU A 65 -18.64 4.70 12.58
CA LEU A 65 -20.08 4.92 12.77
C LEU A 65 -20.90 3.65 12.54
N PHE A 66 -20.54 2.87 11.49
CA PHE A 66 -21.21 1.59 11.23
C PHE A 66 -20.94 0.56 12.32
N VAL A 67 -19.69 0.48 12.81
CA VAL A 67 -19.33 -0.42 13.92
C VAL A 67 -20.10 -0.07 15.19
N ARG A 68 -20.35 1.21 15.45
CA ARG A 68 -21.11 1.67 16.62
C ARG A 68 -22.60 1.29 16.53
N SER A 69 -23.18 1.28 15.34
CA SER A 69 -24.60 0.96 15.11
C SER A 69 -24.86 -0.54 14.98
N TYR A 70 -23.87 -1.30 14.52
CA TYR A 70 -23.92 -2.75 14.30
C TYR A 70 -22.76 -3.39 15.01
N SER A 71 -22.80 -4.71 15.25
CA SER A 71 -21.66 -5.40 15.85
C SER A 71 -20.43 -5.40 14.93
N ILE A 72 -19.22 -5.48 15.52
CA ILE A 72 -17.94 -5.39 14.79
C ILE A 72 -17.84 -6.43 13.66
N VAL A 73 -18.20 -7.69 13.93
CA VAL A 73 -17.99 -8.80 12.99
C VAL A 73 -18.70 -8.62 11.65
N PRO A 74 -20.01 -8.34 11.58
CA PRO A 74 -20.68 -8.13 10.30
C PRO A 74 -20.19 -6.90 9.56
N VAL A 75 -19.89 -5.81 10.26
CA VAL A 75 -19.36 -4.58 9.64
C VAL A 75 -18.01 -4.84 8.99
N VAL A 76 -17.09 -5.49 9.69
CA VAL A 76 -15.77 -5.81 9.16
C VAL A 76 -15.87 -6.76 7.95
N ARG A 77 -16.78 -7.73 7.96
CA ARG A 77 -17.03 -8.61 6.80
C ARG A 77 -17.51 -7.84 5.57
N VAL A 78 -18.45 -6.91 5.76
CA VAL A 78 -18.94 -6.05 4.67
C VAL A 78 -17.81 -5.17 4.14
N LEU A 79 -16.99 -4.58 5.02
CA LEU A 79 -15.85 -3.77 4.61
C LEU A 79 -14.81 -4.59 3.79
N TYR A 80 -14.50 -5.81 4.22
CA TYR A 80 -13.62 -6.70 3.44
C TYR A 80 -14.23 -7.09 2.09
N PHE A 81 -15.54 -7.29 2.03
CA PHE A 81 -16.22 -7.58 0.76
C PHE A 81 -16.16 -6.37 -0.18
N LEU A 82 -16.45 -5.16 0.32
CA LEU A 82 -16.34 -3.92 -0.45
C LEU A 82 -14.91 -3.69 -0.93
N PHE A 83 -13.92 -3.90 -0.05
CA PHE A 83 -12.51 -3.82 -0.42
C PHE A 83 -12.17 -4.80 -1.55
N ALA A 84 -12.61 -6.04 -1.46
CA ALA A 84 -12.38 -7.03 -2.52
C ALA A 84 -13.04 -6.61 -3.84
N LEU A 85 -14.26 -6.07 -3.79
CA LEU A 85 -14.96 -5.56 -4.97
C LEU A 85 -14.21 -4.39 -5.61
N THR A 86 -13.74 -3.43 -4.83
CA THR A 86 -12.94 -2.30 -5.32
C THR A 86 -11.61 -2.76 -5.94
N MET A 87 -10.96 -3.79 -5.37
CA MET A 87 -9.73 -4.36 -5.94
C MET A 87 -9.99 -5.09 -7.27
N ILE A 88 -11.10 -5.82 -7.39
CA ILE A 88 -11.52 -6.43 -8.65
C ILE A 88 -11.79 -5.33 -9.69
N LEU A 89 -12.53 -4.31 -9.32
CA LEU A 89 -12.85 -3.19 -10.21
C LEU A 89 -11.57 -2.45 -10.66
N LYS A 90 -10.65 -2.17 -9.74
CA LYS A 90 -9.32 -1.62 -10.05
C LYS A 90 -8.61 -2.46 -11.11
N THR A 91 -8.56 -3.78 -10.90
CA THR A 91 -7.88 -4.70 -11.83
C THR A 91 -8.54 -4.72 -13.21
N LEU A 92 -9.87 -4.74 -13.26
CA LEU A 92 -10.63 -4.70 -14.52
C LEU A 92 -10.41 -3.39 -15.27
N ILE A 93 -10.44 -2.25 -14.58
CA ILE A 93 -10.17 -0.93 -15.17
C ILE A 93 -8.75 -0.89 -15.71
N THR A 94 -7.76 -1.34 -14.92
CA THR A 94 -6.36 -1.39 -15.35
C THR A 94 -6.22 -2.27 -16.59
N PHE A 95 -6.79 -3.46 -16.58
CA PHE A 95 -6.73 -4.39 -17.72
C PHE A 95 -7.39 -3.84 -18.98
N ARG A 96 -8.50 -3.10 -18.84
CA ARG A 96 -9.27 -2.59 -19.97
C ARG A 96 -8.70 -1.31 -20.58
N PHE A 97 -8.11 -0.42 -19.75
CA PHE A 97 -7.73 0.92 -20.14
C PHE A 97 -6.22 1.15 -20.15
N CYS A 98 -5.43 0.39 -19.40
CA CYS A 98 -3.98 0.55 -19.40
C CYS A 98 -3.34 -0.34 -20.47
N HIS A 99 -2.32 0.21 -21.11
CA HIS A 99 -1.49 -0.50 -22.08
C HIS A 99 -0.20 -0.94 -21.40
N GLU A 100 0.36 -2.04 -21.86
CA GLU A 100 1.67 -2.51 -21.41
C GLU A 100 2.73 -1.45 -21.68
N THR A 101 3.58 -1.18 -20.70
CA THR A 101 4.70 -0.24 -20.83
C THR A 101 5.72 -0.74 -21.85
N LYS A 102 6.55 0.17 -22.38
CA LYS A 102 7.63 -0.20 -23.30
C LYS A 102 8.59 -1.20 -22.66
N GLN A 103 8.97 -0.94 -21.39
CA GLN A 103 9.83 -1.81 -20.63
C GLN A 103 9.18 -3.16 -20.35
N GLY A 104 7.89 -3.16 -20.01
CA GLY A 104 7.09 -4.37 -19.82
C GLY A 104 7.06 -5.26 -21.07
N LYS A 105 6.90 -4.67 -22.27
CA LYS A 105 6.94 -5.42 -23.54
C LYS A 105 8.31 -6.04 -23.80
N ILE A 106 9.41 -5.30 -23.54
CA ILE A 106 10.77 -5.81 -23.69
C ILE A 106 10.96 -6.99 -22.73
N ARG A 107 10.62 -6.81 -21.46
CA ARG A 107 10.79 -7.84 -20.43
C ARG A 107 9.94 -9.08 -20.73
N ARG A 108 8.73 -8.90 -21.20
CA ARG A 108 7.86 -10.00 -21.62
C ARG A 108 8.43 -10.79 -22.80
N ALA A 109 9.10 -10.12 -23.75
CA ALA A 109 9.78 -10.78 -24.85
C ALA A 109 11.00 -11.59 -24.38
N GLU A 110 11.81 -11.01 -23.49
CA GLU A 110 12.98 -11.66 -22.89
C GLU A 110 12.62 -12.89 -22.05
N THR A 111 11.51 -12.81 -21.31
CA THR A 111 11.09 -13.89 -20.39
C THR A 111 10.14 -14.90 -21.03
N ARG A 112 9.85 -14.75 -22.32
CA ARG A 112 8.94 -15.65 -23.03
C ARG A 112 9.50 -17.09 -23.06
N GLY A 113 8.77 -18.01 -22.43
CA GLY A 113 9.17 -19.41 -22.34
C GLY A 113 10.08 -19.75 -21.15
N ILE A 114 10.47 -18.75 -20.33
CA ILE A 114 11.24 -18.99 -19.12
C ILE A 114 10.28 -19.31 -17.96
N SER A 115 10.56 -20.39 -17.24
CA SER A 115 9.77 -20.75 -16.05
C SER A 115 9.93 -19.70 -14.95
N VAL A 116 8.85 -19.41 -14.22
CA VAL A 116 8.86 -18.50 -13.05
C VAL A 116 9.91 -18.93 -12.02
N PHE A 117 10.11 -20.22 -11.81
CA PHE A 117 11.14 -20.73 -10.90
C PHE A 117 12.57 -20.43 -11.39
N HIS A 118 12.80 -20.41 -12.69
CA HIS A 118 14.09 -20.02 -13.25
C HIS A 118 14.35 -18.52 -13.04
N MET A 119 13.33 -17.70 -13.26
CA MET A 119 13.40 -16.26 -13.00
C MET A 119 13.70 -15.95 -11.51
N LEU A 120 13.11 -16.71 -10.58
CA LEU A 120 13.43 -16.59 -9.15
C LEU A 120 14.90 -16.97 -8.87
N GLY A 121 15.49 -17.89 -9.64
CA GLY A 121 16.90 -18.25 -9.56
C GLY A 121 17.85 -17.11 -9.94
N GLU A 122 17.47 -16.25 -10.90
CA GLU A 122 18.27 -15.09 -11.31
C GLU A 122 18.43 -14.08 -10.16
N TYR A 123 17.38 -13.86 -9.34
CA TYR A 123 17.46 -12.99 -8.17
C TYR A 123 18.51 -13.45 -7.16
N ARG A 124 18.74 -14.75 -7.04
CA ARG A 124 19.78 -15.31 -6.16
C ARG A 124 21.18 -14.85 -6.57
N GLN A 125 21.41 -14.59 -7.85
CA GLN A 125 22.69 -14.08 -8.36
C GLN A 125 22.83 -12.57 -8.16
N LEU A 126 21.73 -11.83 -8.16
CA LEU A 126 21.73 -10.37 -7.97
C LEU A 126 21.98 -9.98 -6.50
N ILE A 127 21.46 -10.75 -5.55
CA ILE A 127 21.58 -10.46 -4.11
C ILE A 127 23.02 -10.24 -3.65
N PRO A 128 24.00 -11.10 -3.99
CA PRO A 128 25.39 -10.88 -3.59
C PRO A 128 26.00 -9.61 -4.17
N GLY A 129 25.63 -9.23 -5.38
CA GLY A 129 26.05 -7.95 -6.01
C GLY A 129 25.51 -6.74 -5.27
N MET A 130 24.24 -6.78 -4.87
CA MET A 130 23.60 -5.72 -4.08
C MET A 130 24.23 -5.60 -2.70
N LEU A 131 24.51 -6.71 -2.03
CA LEU A 131 25.13 -6.74 -0.69
C LEU A 131 26.58 -6.25 -0.69
N LYS A 132 27.30 -6.35 -1.81
CA LYS A 132 28.66 -5.79 -1.96
C LYS A 132 28.66 -4.27 -2.10
N ASN A 133 27.57 -3.68 -2.56
CA ASN A 133 27.47 -2.23 -2.73
C ASN A 133 27.12 -1.57 -1.40
N ARG A 134 28.11 -0.90 -0.77
CA ARG A 134 27.93 -0.23 0.53
C ARG A 134 26.85 0.85 0.51
N GLY A 135 26.65 1.53 -0.62
CA GLY A 135 25.58 2.53 -0.76
C GLY A 135 24.19 1.90 -0.68
N VAL A 136 23.99 0.82 -1.43
CA VAL A 136 22.74 0.04 -1.41
C VAL A 136 22.48 -0.53 -0.02
N LEU A 137 23.52 -1.11 0.61
CA LEU A 137 23.38 -1.67 1.96
C LEU A 137 22.97 -0.64 3.00
N LYS A 138 23.57 0.57 2.97
CA LYS A 138 23.17 1.68 3.85
C LYS A 138 21.72 2.11 3.58
N ALA A 139 21.33 2.27 2.33
CA ALA A 139 19.95 2.64 1.97
C ALA A 139 18.94 1.59 2.45
N VAL A 140 19.24 0.31 2.26
CA VAL A 140 18.40 -0.80 2.74
C VAL A 140 18.31 -0.78 4.27
N ALA A 141 19.44 -0.61 4.98
CA ALA A 141 19.45 -0.56 6.44
C ALA A 141 18.58 0.60 6.98
N VAL A 142 18.72 1.79 6.41
CA VAL A 142 17.88 2.94 6.77
C VAL A 142 16.40 2.65 6.49
N SER A 143 16.09 2.08 5.32
CA SER A 143 14.72 1.72 4.96
C SER A 143 14.11 0.70 5.93
N VAL A 144 14.88 -0.31 6.34
CA VAL A 144 14.42 -1.31 7.33
C VAL A 144 14.12 -0.66 8.66
N ILE A 145 15.02 0.22 9.15
CA ILE A 145 14.80 0.94 10.42
C ILE A 145 13.53 1.79 10.34
N LEU A 146 13.36 2.57 9.27
CA LEU A 146 12.17 3.39 9.06
C LEU A 146 10.90 2.54 8.98
N TYR A 147 10.95 1.40 8.28
CA TYR A 147 9.83 0.48 8.17
C TYR A 147 9.43 -0.12 9.51
N VAL A 148 10.40 -0.61 10.29
CA VAL A 148 10.16 -1.16 11.64
C VAL A 148 9.59 -0.08 12.56
N THR A 149 10.16 1.13 12.55
CA THR A 149 9.66 2.25 13.35
C THR A 149 8.21 2.59 12.99
N ASN A 150 7.91 2.67 11.71
CA ASN A 150 6.55 2.94 11.23
C ASN A 150 5.58 1.81 11.63
N MET A 151 5.97 0.56 11.46
CA MET A 151 5.17 -0.61 11.84
C MET A 151 4.85 -0.62 13.33
N VAL A 152 5.85 -0.38 14.18
CA VAL A 152 5.66 -0.30 15.64
C VAL A 152 4.75 0.87 15.98
N SER A 153 5.02 2.05 15.44
CA SER A 153 4.20 3.24 15.70
C SER A 153 2.74 3.03 15.29
N THR A 154 2.49 2.48 14.12
CA THR A 154 1.12 2.27 13.61
C THR A 154 0.37 1.22 14.42
N ASN A 155 1.00 0.10 14.77
CA ASN A 155 0.33 -0.99 15.47
C ASN A 155 0.09 -0.69 16.96
N PHE A 156 1.02 0.00 17.62
CA PHE A 156 0.94 0.26 19.07
C PHE A 156 0.37 1.64 19.41
N PHE A 157 0.23 2.54 18.46
CA PHE A 157 -0.28 3.89 18.71
C PHE A 157 -1.67 3.87 19.35
N GLY A 158 -2.60 3.10 18.79
CA GLY A 158 -3.95 2.99 19.34
C GLY A 158 -3.96 2.46 20.77
N LEU A 159 -3.18 1.41 21.04
CA LEU A 159 -3.04 0.82 22.37
C LEU A 159 -2.45 1.82 23.38
N TYR A 160 -1.41 2.57 22.98
CA TYR A 160 -0.79 3.58 23.82
C TYR A 160 -1.77 4.72 24.18
N VAL A 161 -2.50 5.21 23.17
CA VAL A 161 -3.45 6.31 23.35
C VAL A 161 -4.63 5.92 24.27
N THR A 162 -5.16 4.72 24.12
CA THR A 162 -6.30 4.26 24.91
C THR A 162 -5.88 3.80 26.31
N GLN A 163 -4.84 2.99 26.42
CA GLN A 163 -4.47 2.38 27.71
C GLN A 163 -3.59 3.30 28.56
N ARG A 164 -2.68 4.05 27.96
CA ARG A 164 -1.75 4.89 28.72
C ARG A 164 -2.25 6.31 28.91
N LEU A 165 -2.84 6.91 27.87
CA LEU A 165 -3.37 8.28 27.93
C LEU A 165 -4.84 8.34 28.33
N GLY A 166 -5.54 7.21 28.42
CA GLY A 166 -6.95 7.15 28.84
C GLY A 166 -7.93 7.81 27.88
N LEU A 167 -7.52 8.05 26.61
CA LEU A 167 -8.41 8.63 25.62
C LEU A 167 -9.42 7.58 25.14
N SER A 168 -10.66 8.00 24.93
CA SER A 168 -11.68 7.11 24.43
C SER A 168 -11.39 6.72 22.97
N GLU A 169 -11.78 5.49 22.59
CA GLU A 169 -11.59 4.97 21.22
C GLU A 169 -12.19 5.86 20.14
N ASN A 170 -13.21 6.68 20.46
CA ASN A 170 -13.81 7.62 19.53
C ASN A 170 -12.82 8.67 19.02
N PHE A 171 -11.82 9.04 19.82
CA PHE A 171 -10.79 10.01 19.43
C PHE A 171 -9.71 9.42 18.54
N LEU A 172 -9.53 8.08 18.53
CA LEU A 172 -8.51 7.43 17.70
C LEU A 172 -8.66 7.76 16.21
N ALA A 173 -9.89 7.85 15.72
CA ALA A 173 -10.17 8.16 14.32
C ALA A 173 -9.80 9.61 13.93
N LEU A 174 -9.68 10.52 14.89
CA LEU A 174 -9.31 11.93 14.62
C LEU A 174 -7.84 12.10 14.29
N PHE A 175 -6.95 11.29 14.87
CA PHE A 175 -5.50 11.39 14.62
C PHE A 175 -5.12 11.19 13.15
N PRO A 176 -5.56 10.11 12.47
CA PRO A 176 -5.30 9.94 11.05
C PRO A 176 -5.86 11.08 10.19
N ILE A 177 -7.06 11.60 10.53
CA ILE A 177 -7.70 12.70 9.80
C ILE A 177 -6.89 13.98 9.94
N LEU A 178 -6.49 14.36 11.17
CA LEU A 178 -5.66 15.54 11.41
C LEU A 178 -4.32 15.43 10.69
N ASN A 179 -3.68 14.27 10.77
CA ASN A 179 -2.45 14.00 10.06
C ASN A 179 -2.63 14.13 8.54
N ALA A 180 -3.68 13.53 7.98
CA ALA A 180 -4.00 13.62 6.56
C ALA A 180 -4.31 15.07 6.13
N ALA A 181 -5.04 15.85 6.95
CA ALA A 181 -5.34 17.24 6.66
C ALA A 181 -4.06 18.10 6.61
N VAL A 182 -3.19 17.95 7.61
CA VAL A 182 -1.89 18.66 7.64
C VAL A 182 -1.03 18.27 6.44
N MET A 183 -0.94 16.97 6.12
CA MET A 183 -0.18 16.51 4.96
C MET A 183 -0.74 17.04 3.64
N LEU A 184 -2.07 17.07 3.47
CA LEU A 184 -2.71 17.62 2.28
C LEU A 184 -2.38 19.10 2.10
N ILE A 185 -2.48 19.90 3.16
CA ILE A 185 -2.15 21.32 3.13
C ILE A 185 -0.68 21.51 2.71
N PHE A 186 0.21 20.70 3.29
CA PHE A 186 1.65 20.75 2.96
C PHE A 186 1.91 20.34 1.51
N MET A 187 1.32 19.26 1.05
CA MET A 187 1.53 18.74 -0.32
C MET A 187 1.02 19.74 -1.36
N ILE A 188 -0.18 20.29 -1.18
CA ILE A 188 -0.76 21.27 -2.11
C ILE A 188 0.05 22.55 -2.11
N GLY A 189 0.43 23.06 -0.93
CA GLY A 189 1.24 24.27 -0.81
C GLY A 189 2.65 24.13 -1.37
N LEU A 190 3.30 22.98 -1.17
CA LEU A 190 4.65 22.71 -1.66
C LEU A 190 4.64 22.48 -3.17
N GLN A 191 3.65 21.78 -3.71
CA GLN A 191 3.52 21.51 -5.13
C GLN A 191 3.37 22.79 -5.95
N HIS A 192 2.65 23.78 -5.41
CA HIS A 192 2.52 25.08 -6.07
C HIS A 192 3.87 25.80 -6.18
N ARG A 193 4.76 25.63 -5.20
CA ARG A 193 6.12 26.25 -5.23
C ARG A 193 7.13 25.48 -6.10
N ILE A 194 6.97 24.17 -6.25
CA ILE A 194 7.89 23.35 -7.06
C ILE A 194 7.59 23.50 -8.56
N ASN A 195 6.32 23.76 -8.91
CA ASN A 195 5.89 23.94 -10.30
C ASN A 195 5.99 25.39 -10.79
N ALA A 196 6.31 26.34 -9.91
CA ALA A 196 6.60 27.73 -10.23
C ALA A 196 8.11 27.94 -10.45
#